data_de5bef544bd8ca423adb2a8ec58d240a
#
_entry.id   de5bef544bd8ca423adb2a8ec58d240a
#
_cell.length_a   1.000
_cell.length_b   1.000
_cell.length_c   1.000
_cell.angle_alpha   90.00
_cell.angle_beta   90.00
_cell.angle_gamma   90.00
#
_symmetry.space_group_name_H-M   'P 1'
#
loop_
_entity.id
_entity.type
_entity.pdbx_description
1 polymer ?
#
loop_
_entity_poly.entity_id
_entity_poly.type
_entity_poly.pdbx_seq_one_letter_code
_entity_poly.pdbx_strand_id
1 'polypeptide(L)' 'MTIIKVLGPGCSNCVQTAKLIAKVAEELGVNLEIEKEADLAVIMGYGVLSTPGVVVDEKLVHTGGVPSAAQVREWLSKA' A
#
# COMPACT_ATOMS: atom_id res chain seq x y z
N MET A 1 0.54 0.11 16.06
CA MET A 1 1.26 -0.23 14.81
C MET A 1 0.31 -0.07 13.63
N THR A 2 0.79 0.56 12.57
CA THR A 2 0.02 0.77 11.36
C THR A 2 0.09 -0.46 10.46
N ILE A 3 -1.04 -0.88 9.92
CA ILE A 3 -1.09 -1.99 8.97
C ILE A 3 -1.39 -1.43 7.58
N ILE A 4 -0.51 -1.71 6.64
CA ILE A 4 -0.68 -1.30 5.25
C ILE A 4 -0.85 -2.55 4.40
N LYS A 5 -1.90 -2.57 3.59
CA LYS A 5 -2.15 -3.67 2.66
C LYS A 5 -1.88 -3.20 1.25
N VAL A 6 -1.09 -3.98 0.52
CA VAL A 6 -0.86 -3.75 -0.91
C VAL A 6 -1.70 -4.76 -1.67
N LEU A 7 -2.69 -4.28 -2.38
CA LEU A 7 -3.68 -5.10 -3.07
C LEU A 7 -3.27 -5.30 -4.53
N GLY A 8 -3.01 -6.53 -4.91
CA GLY A 8 -2.68 -6.83 -6.29
C GLY A 8 -2.18 -8.25 -6.47
N PRO A 9 -2.18 -8.75 -7.70
CA PRO A 9 -1.83 -10.15 -7.99
C PRO A 9 -0.32 -10.44 -7.99
N GLY A 10 0.50 -9.56 -7.43
CA GLY A 10 1.96 -9.76 -7.38
C GLY A 10 2.67 -9.25 -8.62
N CYS A 11 2.08 -8.31 -9.33
CA CYS A 11 2.72 -7.71 -10.51
C CYS A 11 3.91 -6.85 -10.11
N SER A 12 4.71 -6.44 -11.10
CA SER A 12 5.89 -5.61 -10.90
C SER A 12 5.57 -4.33 -10.11
N ASN A 13 4.49 -3.65 -10.46
CA ASN A 13 4.07 -2.43 -9.78
C ASN A 13 3.66 -2.69 -8.33
N CYS A 14 3.05 -3.86 -8.07
CA CYS A 14 2.66 -4.25 -6.71
C CYS A 14 3.90 -4.44 -5.84
N VAL A 15 4.91 -5.12 -6.38
CA VAL A 15 6.18 -5.36 -5.68
C VAL A 15 6.89 -4.04 -5.41
N GLN A 16 6.96 -3.16 -6.41
CA GLN A 16 7.60 -1.85 -6.26
C GLN A 16 6.90 -0.97 -5.23
N THR A 17 5.56 -1.02 -5.20
CA THR A 17 4.79 -0.28 -4.22
C THR A 17 5.13 -0.73 -2.79
N ALA A 18 5.17 -2.03 -2.56
CA ALA A 18 5.52 -2.57 -1.25
C ALA A 18 6.94 -2.16 -0.83
N LYS A 19 7.90 -2.22 -1.75
CA LYS A 19 9.27 -1.82 -1.48
C LYS A 19 9.38 -0.33 -1.17
N LEU A 20 8.66 0.51 -1.90
CA LEU A 20 8.65 1.95 -1.67
C LEU A 20 8.10 2.28 -0.29
N ILE A 21 7.00 1.65 0.10
CA ILE A 21 6.40 1.87 1.42
C ILE A 21 7.37 1.46 2.51
N ALA A 22 8.02 0.30 2.37
CA ALA A 22 9.00 -0.17 3.35
C ALA A 22 10.17 0.79 3.48
N LYS A 23 10.67 1.31 2.36
CA LYS A 23 11.79 2.26 2.34
C LYS A 23 11.43 3.56 3.03
N VAL A 24 10.28 4.13 2.72
CA VAL A 24 9.84 5.39 3.34
C VAL A 24 9.59 5.21 4.83
N ALA A 25 9.01 4.09 5.23
CA ALA A 25 8.80 3.78 6.65
C ALA A 25 10.12 3.72 7.40
N GLU A 26 11.14 3.11 6.80
CA GLU A 26 12.47 3.03 7.39
C GLU A 26 13.07 4.43 7.54
N GLU A 27 12.96 5.26 6.51
CA GLU A 27 13.48 6.63 6.55
C GLU A 27 12.82 7.47 7.63
N LEU A 28 11.52 7.26 7.87
CA LEU A 28 10.77 8.02 8.86
C LEU A 28 10.83 7.40 10.26
N GLY A 29 11.39 6.21 10.38
CA GLY A 29 11.43 5.49 11.66
C GLY A 29 10.06 5.04 12.13
N VAL A 30 9.13 4.78 11.21
CA VAL A 30 7.77 4.35 11.52
C VAL A 30 7.71 2.83 11.55
N ASN A 31 7.14 2.28 12.62
CA ASN A 31 6.86 0.85 12.68
C ASN A 31 5.54 0.56 12.02
N LEU A 32 5.56 -0.30 11.02
CA LEU A 32 4.33 -0.73 10.35
C LEU A 32 4.46 -2.16 9.86
N GLU A 33 3.32 -2.75 9.56
CA GLU A 33 3.25 -4.08 8.96
C GLU A 33 2.73 -3.93 7.55
N ILE A 34 3.40 -4.56 6.60
CA ILE A 34 2.96 -4.55 5.20
C ILE A 34 2.44 -5.94 4.86
N GLU A 35 1.17 -6.01 4.48
CA GLU A 35 0.52 -7.23 4.04
C GLU A 35 0.26 -7.15 2.55
N LYS A 36 0.49 -8.25 1.85
CA LYS A 36 0.21 -8.34 0.41
C LYS A 36 -1.04 -9.17 0.23
N GLU A 37 -2.00 -8.64 -0.51
CA GLU A 37 -3.26 -9.33 -0.77
C GLU A 37 -3.43 -9.53 -2.28
N ALA A 38 -3.44 -10.79 -2.71
CA ALA A 38 -3.55 -11.15 -4.11
C ALA A 38 -4.95 -11.70 -4.48
N ASP A 39 -5.82 -11.92 -3.52
CA ASP A 39 -7.16 -12.44 -3.77
C ASP A 39 -8.02 -11.35 -4.41
N LEU A 40 -8.43 -11.58 -5.64
CA LEU A 40 -9.23 -10.61 -6.40
C LEU A 40 -10.56 -10.28 -5.74
N ALA A 41 -11.18 -11.24 -5.07
CA ALA A 41 -12.45 -11.00 -4.38
C ALA A 41 -12.25 -10.01 -3.23
N VAL A 42 -11.16 -10.15 -2.47
CA VAL A 42 -10.83 -9.23 -1.39
C VAL A 42 -10.50 -7.84 -1.94
N ILE A 43 -9.70 -7.79 -3.02
CA ILE A 43 -9.32 -6.54 -3.67
C ILE A 43 -10.57 -5.78 -4.14
N MET A 44 -11.49 -6.48 -4.79
CA MET A 44 -12.74 -5.88 -5.26
C MET A 44 -13.62 -5.44 -4.09
N GLY A 45 -13.54 -6.14 -2.97
CA GLY A 45 -14.26 -5.78 -1.76
C GLY A 45 -13.86 -4.41 -1.22
N TYR A 46 -12.64 -3.96 -1.49
CA TYR A 46 -12.19 -2.62 -1.12
C TYR A 46 -12.57 -1.56 -2.18
N GLY A 47 -13.17 -1.97 -3.30
CA GLY A 47 -13.52 -1.07 -4.38
C GLY A 47 -12.39 -0.76 -5.34
N VAL A 48 -11.35 -1.58 -5.35
CA VAL A 48 -10.19 -1.37 -6.22
C VAL A 48 -10.46 -1.92 -7.60
N LEU A 49 -10.42 -1.08 -8.60
CA LEU A 49 -10.61 -1.47 -10.00
C LEU A 49 -9.28 -1.54 -10.77
N SER A 50 -8.25 -0.89 -10.26
CA SER A 50 -6.92 -0.90 -10.85
C SER A 50 -5.89 -1.22 -9.79
N THR A 51 -5.02 -2.19 -10.05
CA THR A 51 -3.95 -2.56 -9.12
C THR A 51 -2.65 -1.88 -9.50
N PRO A 52 -1.73 -1.64 -8.54
CA PRO A 52 -1.89 -1.94 -7.12
C PRO A 52 -2.81 -0.96 -6.40
N GLY A 53 -3.47 -1.45 -5.36
CA GLY A 53 -4.20 -0.59 -4.41
C GLY A 53 -3.44 -0.55 -3.09
N VAL A 54 -3.58 0.53 -2.35
CA VAL A 54 -2.96 0.66 -1.02
C VAL A 54 -4.03 0.99 0.00
N VAL A 55 -4.07 0.20 1.07
CA VAL A 55 -4.98 0.39 2.19
C VAL A 55 -4.16 0.68 3.43
N VAL A 56 -4.47 1.77 4.11
CA VAL A 56 -3.83 2.14 5.37
C VAL A 56 -4.89 2.12 6.48
N ASP A 57 -4.70 1.23 7.45
CA ASP A 57 -5.63 1.06 8.58
C ASP A 57 -7.10 0.97 8.12
N GLU A 58 -7.36 0.05 7.19
CA GLU A 58 -8.68 -0.25 6.64
C GLU A 58 -9.23 0.83 5.69
N LYS A 59 -8.46 1.87 5.38
CA LYS A 59 -8.88 2.89 4.42
C LYS A 59 -8.11 2.77 3.12
N LEU A 60 -8.82 2.70 2.01
CA LEU A 60 -8.21 2.71 0.69
C LEU A 60 -7.71 4.13 0.40
N VAL A 61 -6.40 4.28 0.18
CA VAL A 61 -5.78 5.59 -0.04
C VAL A 61 -5.19 5.77 -1.43
N HIS A 62 -5.05 4.68 -2.19
CA HIS A 62 -4.44 4.74 -3.52
C HIS A 62 -4.89 3.56 -4.38
N THR A 63 -5.10 3.81 -5.66
CA THR A 63 -5.38 2.76 -6.66
C THR A 63 -4.64 3.09 -7.95
N GLY A 64 -4.17 2.03 -8.63
CA GLY A 64 -3.54 2.15 -9.94
C GLY A 64 -2.14 2.74 -9.90
N GLY A 65 -1.17 2.04 -10.44
CA GLY A 65 0.20 2.51 -10.55
C GLY A 65 0.96 2.58 -9.22
N VAL A 66 2.25 2.80 -9.32
CA VAL A 66 3.12 2.95 -8.14
C VAL A 66 2.95 4.37 -7.59
N PRO A 67 2.65 4.52 -6.28
CA PRO A 67 2.52 5.87 -5.71
C PRO A 67 3.88 6.57 -5.65
N SER A 68 3.86 7.89 -5.47
CA SER A 68 5.09 8.63 -5.27
C SER A 68 5.56 8.52 -3.82
N ALA A 69 6.86 8.75 -3.59
CA ALA A 69 7.40 8.76 -2.24
C ALA A 69 6.72 9.84 -1.38
N ALA A 70 6.36 10.98 -1.97
CA ALA A 70 5.67 12.05 -1.27
C ALA A 70 4.29 11.60 -0.76
N GLN A 71 3.55 10.87 -1.59
CA GLN A 71 2.25 10.31 -1.18
C GLN A 71 2.41 9.34 -0.01
N VAL A 72 3.40 8.46 -0.10
CA VAL A 72 3.65 7.48 0.96
C VAL A 72 4.02 8.18 2.27
N ARG A 73 4.87 9.20 2.20
CA ARG A 73 5.24 9.98 3.38
C ARG A 73 4.01 10.62 4.02
N GLU A 74 3.12 11.14 3.21
CA GLU A 74 1.89 11.74 3.72
C GLU A 74 1.04 10.71 4.46
N TRP A 75 0.86 9.52 3.90
CA TRP A 75 0.10 8.47 4.55
C TRP A 75 0.71 8.08 5.89
N LEU A 76 2.02 7.90 5.92
CA LEU A 76 2.73 7.47 7.12
C LEU A 76 2.81 8.56 8.18
N SER A 77 2.82 9.82 7.78
CA SER A 77 2.85 10.94 8.71
C SER A 77 1.54 11.09 9.48
N LYS A 78 0.44 10.61 8.91
CA LYS A 78 -0.88 10.69 9.53
C LYS A 78 -1.26 9.42 10.29
N ALA A 79 -0.48 8.40 10.14
CA ALA A 79 -0.76 7.11 10.75
C ALA A 79 -0.37 7.04 12.23
#